data_42a21823aa8bf9d6742fefdabf08efe6
#
_entry.id   42a21823aa8bf9d6742fefdabf08efe6
#
_cell.length_a   1.000
_cell.length_b   1.000
_cell.length_c   1.000
_cell.angle_alpha   90.00
_cell.angle_beta   90.00
_cell.angle_gamma   90.00
#
_symmetry.space_group_name_H-M   'P 1'
#
loop_
_entity.id
_entity.type
_entity.pdbx_description
1 polymer ?
#
loop_
_entity_poly.entity_id
_entity_poly.type
_entity_poly.pdbx_seq_one_letter_code
_entity_poly.pdbx_strand_id
1 'polypeptide(L)'
;NLKHIEGWVVKPEDMYISLEEVTYYFSQNVDTKCQLSKDSFIELMENLPYDYEGFYSRNAEFIWEMEQEYEVNALVYCGISAIESGWGVYGASDHNYTGMMGSEGLIYFQSDEEGIEATFANIAENYVPYGADTLSGMAEKYAGSYSWADQVYSAISMIISQ
;
A
#
# COMPACT_ATOMS: atom_id res chain seq x y z
N ASN A 1 6.53 -6.77 -15.17
CA ASN A 1 7.01 -7.83 -16.02
C ASN A 1 7.32 -9.07 -15.20
N LEU A 2 6.51 -10.12 -15.33
CA LEU A 2 6.60 -11.35 -14.57
C LEU A 2 7.98 -12.04 -14.66
N LYS A 3 8.66 -11.90 -15.77
CA LYS A 3 9.98 -12.51 -15.95
C LYS A 3 11.03 -11.97 -14.97
N HIS A 4 10.93 -10.71 -14.60
CA HIS A 4 11.82 -10.14 -13.59
C HIS A 4 11.57 -10.77 -12.24
N ILE A 5 10.31 -10.86 -11.85
CA ILE A 5 9.93 -11.44 -10.57
C ILE A 5 10.31 -12.92 -10.50
N GLU A 6 9.99 -13.69 -11.53
CA GLU A 6 10.36 -15.09 -11.61
C GLU A 6 11.88 -15.31 -11.50
N GLY A 7 12.67 -14.42 -12.10
CA GLY A 7 14.12 -14.48 -12.04
C GLY A 7 14.72 -14.29 -10.64
N TRP A 8 13.98 -13.68 -9.73
CA TRP A 8 14.44 -13.44 -8.36
C TRP A 8 13.93 -14.45 -7.36
N VAL A 9 12.82 -15.08 -7.64
CA VAL A 9 12.17 -16.02 -6.75
C VAL A 9 12.73 -17.44 -6.91
N VAL A 10 13.59 -17.67 -7.89
CA VAL A 10 14.06 -18.99 -8.30
C VAL A 10 14.97 -19.68 -7.26
N LYS A 11 15.64 -18.91 -6.44
CA LYS A 11 16.59 -19.45 -5.46
C LYS A 11 16.23 -18.99 -4.06
N PRO A 12 15.57 -19.84 -3.27
CA PRO A 12 15.18 -19.45 -1.90
C PRO A 12 16.35 -19.01 -1.02
N GLU A 13 17.51 -19.59 -1.19
CA GLU A 13 18.75 -19.26 -0.47
C GLU A 13 19.42 -17.97 -0.96
N ASP A 14 19.13 -17.59 -2.21
CA ASP A 14 19.66 -16.38 -2.86
C ASP A 14 18.54 -15.40 -3.19
N MET A 15 17.40 -15.53 -2.55
CA MET A 15 16.22 -14.75 -2.89
C MET A 15 16.50 -13.26 -2.75
N TYR A 16 16.86 -12.66 -3.86
CA TYR A 16 17.13 -11.25 -3.99
C TYR A 16 16.17 -10.65 -4.99
N ILE A 17 15.28 -9.82 -4.49
CA ILE A 17 14.34 -9.07 -5.30
C ILE A 17 14.74 -7.60 -5.23
N SER A 18 15.01 -6.99 -6.37
CA SER A 18 15.20 -5.56 -6.44
C SER A 18 13.90 -4.86 -6.03
N LEU A 19 13.97 -4.00 -5.01
CA LEU A 19 12.79 -3.25 -4.55
C LEU A 19 12.18 -2.41 -5.67
N GLU A 20 13.01 -1.85 -6.54
CA GLU A 20 12.55 -1.07 -7.69
C GLU A 20 11.74 -1.92 -8.69
N GLU A 21 12.17 -3.14 -8.95
CA GLU A 21 11.48 -4.07 -9.84
C GLU A 21 10.21 -4.62 -9.21
N VAL A 22 10.20 -4.85 -7.90
CA VAL A 22 8.98 -5.17 -7.14
C VAL A 22 7.96 -4.07 -7.32
N THR A 23 8.35 -2.81 -7.19
CA THR A 23 7.46 -1.66 -7.41
C THR A 23 6.90 -1.65 -8.82
N TYR A 24 7.76 -1.84 -9.80
CA TYR A 24 7.34 -1.84 -11.21
C TYR A 24 6.27 -2.89 -11.48
N TYR A 25 6.39 -4.06 -10.89
CA TYR A 25 5.40 -5.12 -11.07
C TYR A 25 4.15 -4.91 -10.21
N PHE A 26 4.33 -4.76 -8.91
CA PHE A 26 3.20 -4.75 -7.97
C PHE A 26 2.42 -3.44 -7.95
N SER A 27 3.01 -2.36 -8.43
CA SER A 27 2.26 -1.12 -8.62
C SER A 27 1.18 -1.21 -9.70
N GLN A 28 1.28 -2.18 -10.60
CA GLN A 28 0.26 -2.46 -11.62
C GLN A 28 -0.86 -3.33 -11.07
N ASN A 29 -0.59 -4.12 -10.03
CA ASN A 29 -1.52 -5.11 -9.49
C ASN A 29 -1.73 -4.88 -8.00
N VAL A 30 -2.92 -4.49 -7.64
CA VAL A 30 -3.30 -4.18 -6.27
C VAL A 30 -3.54 -5.46 -5.47
N ASP A 31 -4.00 -6.51 -6.11
CA ASP A 31 -4.37 -7.81 -5.55
C ASP A 31 -3.20 -8.82 -5.49
N THR A 32 -1.98 -8.34 -5.55
CA THR A 32 -0.76 -9.15 -5.48
C THR A 32 0.07 -8.75 -4.27
N LYS A 33 0.60 -9.72 -3.53
CA LYS A 33 1.49 -9.45 -2.40
C LYS A 33 2.79 -8.80 -2.84
N CYS A 34 3.38 -7.96 -2.00
CA CYS A 34 4.62 -7.24 -2.31
C CYS A 34 5.87 -8.11 -2.35
N GLN A 35 5.77 -9.39 -1.99
CA GLN A 35 6.86 -10.38 -1.97
C GLN A 35 8.00 -10.07 -0.98
N LEU A 36 7.81 -9.08 -0.11
CA LEU A 36 8.75 -8.83 0.99
C LEU A 36 8.42 -9.73 2.18
N SER A 37 9.45 -10.23 2.84
CA SER A 37 9.28 -10.88 4.12
C SER A 37 8.78 -9.87 5.17
N LYS A 38 8.19 -10.36 6.25
CA LYS A 38 7.75 -9.51 7.37
C LYS A 38 8.89 -8.63 7.88
N ASP A 39 10.05 -9.24 8.12
CA ASP A 39 11.22 -8.51 8.65
C ASP A 39 11.72 -7.46 7.66
N SER A 40 11.79 -7.79 6.37
CA SER A 40 12.22 -6.83 5.34
C SER A 40 11.22 -5.68 5.19
N PHE A 41 9.93 -5.94 5.28
CA PHE A 41 8.92 -4.90 5.23
C PHE A 41 8.99 -3.98 6.45
N ILE A 42 9.15 -4.54 7.64
CA ILE A 42 9.30 -3.76 8.88
C ILE A 42 10.55 -2.88 8.79
N GLU A 43 11.68 -3.46 8.38
CA GLU A 43 12.94 -2.70 8.21
C GLU A 43 12.78 -1.54 7.22
N LEU A 44 12.09 -1.78 6.10
CA LEU A 44 11.81 -0.75 5.11
C LEU A 44 11.01 0.41 5.70
N MET A 45 9.98 0.11 6.50
CA MET A 45 9.13 1.12 7.14
C MET A 45 9.88 1.88 8.26
N GLU A 46 10.68 1.17 9.06
CA GLU A 46 11.47 1.79 10.14
C GLU A 46 12.55 2.75 9.62
N ASN A 47 13.05 2.51 8.42
CA ASN A 47 14.07 3.35 7.77
C ASN A 47 13.48 4.39 6.81
N LEU A 48 12.16 4.50 6.73
CA LEU A 48 11.50 5.42 5.82
C LEU A 48 11.74 6.88 6.23
N PRO A 49 12.47 7.68 5.42
CA PRO A 49 12.80 9.07 5.79
C PRO A 49 11.58 10.00 5.81
N TYR A 50 10.47 9.56 5.23
CA TYR A 50 9.23 10.32 5.15
C TYR A 50 8.25 10.03 6.31
N ASP A 51 8.62 9.12 7.21
CA ASP A 51 7.79 8.73 8.35
C ASP A 51 7.88 9.74 9.50
N TYR A 52 7.42 10.96 9.23
CA TYR A 52 7.62 12.12 10.11
C TYR A 52 6.99 11.95 11.51
N GLU A 53 5.88 11.25 11.60
CA GLU A 53 5.13 11.04 12.85
C GLU A 53 5.20 9.58 13.33
N GLY A 54 5.99 8.73 12.69
CA GLY A 54 6.15 7.33 13.05
C GLY A 54 4.94 6.45 12.73
N PHE A 55 4.08 6.89 11.82
CA PHE A 55 2.89 6.12 11.43
C PHE A 55 3.26 4.77 10.81
N TYR A 56 4.19 4.79 9.87
CA TYR A 56 4.59 3.57 9.15
C TYR A 56 5.40 2.62 10.03
N SER A 57 6.34 3.14 10.80
CA SER A 57 7.19 2.32 11.67
C SER A 57 6.38 1.62 12.77
N ARG A 58 5.44 2.32 13.41
CA ARG A 58 4.62 1.71 14.47
C ARG A 58 3.56 0.73 13.94
N ASN A 59 3.15 0.86 12.67
CA ASN A 59 2.11 0.01 12.08
C ASN A 59 2.65 -0.99 11.05
N ALA A 60 3.97 -1.06 10.84
CA ALA A 60 4.57 -1.88 9.79
C ALA A 60 4.17 -3.35 9.85
N GLU A 61 4.26 -3.96 11.01
CA GLU A 61 3.87 -5.36 11.20
C GLU A 61 2.40 -5.59 10.84
N PHE A 62 1.52 -4.73 11.34
CA PHE A 62 0.09 -4.84 11.08
C PHE A 62 -0.25 -4.65 9.61
N ILE A 63 0.37 -3.68 8.93
CA ILE A 63 0.19 -3.47 7.49
C ILE A 63 0.59 -4.72 6.70
N TRP A 64 1.74 -5.34 7.04
CA TRP A 64 2.17 -6.58 6.41
C TRP A 64 1.18 -7.74 6.65
N GLU A 65 0.65 -7.84 7.86
CA GLU A 65 -0.35 -8.87 8.20
C GLU A 65 -1.65 -8.68 7.41
N MET A 66 -2.07 -7.45 7.19
CA MET A 66 -3.26 -7.14 6.38
C MET A 66 -3.06 -7.54 4.90
N GLU A 67 -1.85 -7.41 4.36
CA GLU A 67 -1.54 -7.96 3.05
C GLU A 67 -1.77 -9.48 3.01
N GLN A 68 -1.35 -10.20 4.04
CA GLN A 68 -1.52 -11.65 4.10
C GLN A 68 -3.00 -12.04 4.19
N GLU A 69 -3.78 -11.30 4.95
CA GLU A 69 -5.19 -11.59 5.17
C GLU A 69 -6.07 -11.22 3.97
N TYR A 70 -5.88 -10.04 3.41
CA TYR A 70 -6.75 -9.51 2.35
C TYR A 70 -6.19 -9.70 0.93
N GLU A 71 -4.96 -10.15 0.80
CA GLU A 71 -4.26 -10.30 -0.49
C GLU A 71 -4.23 -8.99 -1.31
N VAL A 72 -4.13 -7.87 -0.61
CA VAL A 72 -3.94 -6.53 -1.16
C VAL A 72 -2.52 -6.08 -0.87
N ASN A 73 -1.83 -5.55 -1.87
CA ASN A 73 -0.42 -5.19 -1.79
C ASN A 73 -0.16 -4.13 -0.72
N ALA A 74 0.71 -4.46 0.25
CA ALA A 74 1.07 -3.57 1.34
C ALA A 74 1.73 -2.27 0.87
N LEU A 75 2.55 -2.33 -0.20
CA LEU A 75 3.17 -1.14 -0.77
C LEU A 75 2.14 -0.21 -1.43
N VAL A 76 1.09 -0.78 -2.01
CA VAL A 76 -0.03 0.01 -2.55
C VAL A 76 -0.75 0.75 -1.42
N TYR A 77 -1.05 0.07 -0.32
CA TYR A 77 -1.59 0.75 0.87
C TYR A 77 -0.69 1.90 1.32
N CYS A 78 0.61 1.65 1.45
CA CYS A 78 1.56 2.70 1.86
C CYS A 78 1.58 3.88 0.89
N GLY A 79 1.54 3.63 -0.41
CA GLY A 79 1.49 4.67 -1.43
C GLY A 79 0.21 5.51 -1.37
N ILE A 80 -0.94 4.86 -1.19
CA ILE A 80 -2.22 5.55 -1.05
C ILE A 80 -2.23 6.43 0.21
N SER A 81 -1.88 5.86 1.35
CA SER A 81 -1.85 6.61 2.61
C SER A 81 -0.84 7.75 2.57
N ALA A 82 0.29 7.59 1.89
CA ALA A 82 1.29 8.63 1.74
C ALA A 82 0.72 9.87 1.04
N ILE A 83 0.03 9.70 -0.08
CA ILE A 83 -0.54 10.83 -0.82
C ILE A 83 -1.79 11.42 -0.17
N GLU A 84 -2.60 10.60 0.49
CA GLU A 84 -3.86 11.03 1.10
C GLU A 84 -3.67 11.69 2.48
N SER A 85 -2.60 11.40 3.17
CA SER A 85 -2.34 11.90 4.54
C SER A 85 -1.02 12.64 4.70
N GLY A 86 -0.32 12.92 3.61
CA GLY A 86 1.00 13.54 3.70
C GLY A 86 1.97 12.68 4.53
N TRP A 87 2.09 11.41 4.18
CA TRP A 87 2.96 10.45 4.88
C TRP A 87 2.54 10.18 6.33
N GLY A 88 1.24 10.07 6.57
CA GLY A 88 0.72 9.76 7.89
C GLY A 88 0.67 10.93 8.88
N VAL A 89 0.89 12.15 8.40
CA VAL A 89 0.86 13.36 9.24
C VAL A 89 -0.56 13.90 9.41
N TYR A 90 -1.32 13.95 8.31
CA TYR A 90 -2.63 14.59 8.27
C TYR A 90 -3.71 13.57 7.88
N GLY A 91 -4.22 12.82 8.85
CA GLY A 91 -5.41 11.99 8.60
C GLY A 91 -6.59 12.87 8.17
N ALA A 92 -7.41 12.37 7.23
CA ALA A 92 -8.62 13.07 6.80
C ALA A 92 -9.62 13.23 7.95
N SER A 93 -9.64 12.26 8.85
CA SER A 93 -10.34 12.24 10.14
C SER A 93 -9.56 11.33 11.08
N ASP A 94 -10.06 11.08 12.30
CA ASP A 94 -9.36 10.24 13.27
C ASP A 94 -9.01 8.87 12.68
N HIS A 95 -7.72 8.55 12.67
CA HIS A 95 -7.15 7.29 12.18
C HIS A 95 -7.53 6.93 10.73
N ASN A 96 -7.96 7.91 9.95
CA ASN A 96 -8.37 7.75 8.55
C ASN A 96 -7.29 8.33 7.62
N TYR A 97 -6.29 7.53 7.31
CA TYR A 97 -5.12 7.96 6.52
C TYR A 97 -5.28 7.81 5.01
N THR A 98 -6.42 7.29 4.57
CA THR A 98 -6.72 7.09 3.14
C THR A 98 -7.96 7.84 2.67
N GLY A 99 -8.56 8.66 3.53
CA GLY A 99 -9.71 9.47 3.17
C GLY A 99 -10.99 8.69 2.94
N MET A 100 -11.18 7.57 3.65
CA MET A 100 -12.38 6.74 3.49
C MET A 100 -13.65 7.50 3.81
N MET A 101 -14.64 7.37 2.92
CA MET A 101 -15.95 7.98 3.03
C MET A 101 -17.03 6.94 3.27
N GLY A 102 -17.92 7.23 4.19
CA GLY A 102 -19.17 6.49 4.38
C GLY A 102 -20.37 7.27 3.84
N SER A 103 -21.57 6.80 4.14
CA SER A 103 -22.82 7.45 3.72
C SER A 103 -23.01 8.87 4.29
N GLU A 104 -22.38 9.17 5.43
CA GLU A 104 -22.51 10.44 6.14
C GLU A 104 -21.23 11.31 6.08
N GLY A 105 -20.30 11.00 5.20
CA GLY A 105 -19.04 11.72 5.05
C GLY A 105 -17.83 10.89 5.50
N LEU A 106 -16.78 11.55 5.96
CA LEU A 106 -15.55 10.88 6.40
C LEU A 106 -15.83 9.93 7.57
N ILE A 107 -15.22 8.76 7.51
CA ILE A 107 -15.30 7.77 8.57
C ILE A 107 -14.27 8.11 9.65
N TYR A 108 -14.64 7.95 10.91
CA TYR A 108 -13.78 8.10 12.08
C TYR A 108 -13.50 6.71 12.65
N PHE A 109 -12.22 6.37 12.84
CA PHE A 109 -11.81 5.08 13.39
C PHE A 109 -11.31 5.22 14.83
N GLN A 110 -11.34 4.11 15.57
CA GLN A 110 -10.94 4.09 16.98
C GLN A 110 -9.43 3.91 17.16
N SER A 111 -8.75 3.38 16.13
CA SER A 111 -7.32 3.11 16.14
C SER A 111 -6.74 3.14 14.73
N ASP A 112 -5.42 3.26 14.63
CA ASP A 112 -4.71 3.12 13.35
C ASP A 112 -5.03 1.77 12.70
N GLU A 113 -5.01 0.69 13.49
CA GLU A 113 -5.28 -0.66 13.00
C GLU A 113 -6.67 -0.79 12.38
N GLU A 114 -7.68 -0.23 13.03
CA GLU A 114 -9.04 -0.23 12.48
C GLU A 114 -9.13 0.49 11.13
N GLY A 115 -8.50 1.66 11.02
CA GLY A 115 -8.47 2.42 9.78
C GLY A 115 -7.68 1.73 8.66
N ILE A 116 -6.55 1.13 9.01
CA ILE A 116 -5.72 0.35 8.08
C ILE A 116 -6.52 -0.85 7.56
N GLU A 117 -7.07 -1.68 8.46
CA GLU A 117 -7.86 -2.85 8.09
C GLU A 117 -9.06 -2.49 7.23
N ALA A 118 -9.78 -1.44 7.58
CA ALA A 118 -10.93 -0.96 6.80
C ALA A 118 -10.54 -0.62 5.36
N THR A 119 -9.37 -0.03 5.15
CA THR A 119 -8.87 0.28 3.81
C THR A 119 -8.56 -1.00 3.02
N PHE A 120 -7.84 -1.95 3.62
CA PHE A 120 -7.55 -3.23 2.99
C PHE A 120 -8.83 -3.98 2.62
N ALA A 121 -9.78 -4.08 3.55
CA ALA A 121 -11.07 -4.71 3.31
C ALA A 121 -11.84 -4.04 2.18
N ASN A 122 -11.88 -2.72 2.16
CA ASN A 122 -12.57 -1.95 1.12
C ASN A 122 -11.98 -2.22 -0.28
N ILE A 123 -10.67 -2.25 -0.40
CA ILE A 123 -10.01 -2.56 -1.67
C ILE A 123 -10.32 -4.00 -2.11
N ALA A 124 -10.18 -4.96 -1.20
CA ALA A 124 -10.43 -6.37 -1.47
C ALA A 124 -11.89 -6.67 -1.85
N GLU A 125 -12.84 -5.98 -1.25
CA GLU A 125 -14.27 -6.30 -1.39
C GLU A 125 -14.97 -5.42 -2.43
N ASN A 126 -14.55 -4.17 -2.60
CA ASN A 126 -15.28 -3.19 -3.40
C ASN A 126 -14.52 -2.72 -4.66
N TYR A 127 -13.28 -3.13 -4.86
CA TYR A 127 -12.47 -2.79 -6.02
C TYR A 127 -12.06 -4.02 -6.82
N VAL A 128 -11.29 -4.91 -6.22
CA VAL A 128 -10.72 -6.09 -6.89
C VAL A 128 -11.78 -6.97 -7.57
N PRO A 129 -12.89 -7.35 -6.93
CA PRO A 129 -13.90 -8.20 -7.55
C PRO A 129 -14.63 -7.55 -8.74
N TYR A 130 -14.54 -6.23 -8.85
CA TYR A 130 -15.18 -5.45 -9.90
C TYR A 130 -14.22 -5.01 -11.00
N GLY A 131 -13.05 -5.65 -11.10
CA GLY A 131 -12.06 -5.38 -12.14
C GLY A 131 -11.12 -4.21 -11.87
N ALA A 132 -11.22 -3.56 -10.72
CA ALA A 132 -10.29 -2.50 -10.29
C ALA A 132 -9.11 -3.10 -9.51
N ASP A 133 -8.35 -3.98 -10.15
CA ASP A 133 -7.24 -4.74 -9.60
C ASP A 133 -5.86 -4.16 -9.96
N THR A 134 -5.84 -3.00 -10.58
CA THR A 134 -4.63 -2.22 -10.88
C THR A 134 -4.78 -0.80 -10.36
N LEU A 135 -3.68 -0.07 -10.21
CA LEU A 135 -3.73 1.34 -9.80
C LEU A 135 -4.54 2.19 -10.79
N SER A 136 -4.36 1.97 -12.09
CA SER A 136 -5.14 2.67 -13.11
C SER A 136 -6.61 2.30 -13.06
N GLY A 137 -6.93 1.04 -12.81
CA GLY A 137 -8.31 0.57 -12.64
C GLY A 137 -9.00 1.14 -11.41
N MET A 138 -8.23 1.36 -10.34
CA MET A 138 -8.73 2.02 -9.12
C MET A 138 -8.93 3.53 -9.28
N ALA A 139 -8.09 4.18 -10.09
CA ALA A 139 -8.00 5.64 -10.16
C ALA A 139 -9.34 6.32 -10.46
N GLU A 140 -10.10 5.78 -11.39
CA GLU A 140 -11.39 6.33 -11.79
C GLU A 140 -12.40 6.29 -10.64
N LYS A 141 -12.46 5.18 -9.92
CA LYS A 141 -13.40 4.97 -8.83
C LYS A 141 -12.95 5.66 -7.53
N TYR A 142 -11.64 5.61 -7.23
CA TYR A 142 -11.10 6.12 -5.96
C TYR A 142 -11.02 7.65 -5.94
N ALA A 143 -10.50 8.26 -6.99
CA ALA A 143 -10.18 9.68 -7.02
C ALA A 143 -10.77 10.44 -8.23
N GLY A 144 -11.41 9.74 -9.16
CA GLY A 144 -11.96 10.34 -10.38
C GLY A 144 -10.90 10.88 -11.34
N SER A 145 -9.62 10.52 -11.15
CA SER A 145 -8.52 11.03 -11.97
C SER A 145 -7.38 10.03 -12.11
N TYR A 146 -6.91 9.82 -13.32
CA TYR A 146 -5.74 8.97 -13.59
C TYR A 146 -4.44 9.50 -12.98
N SER A 147 -4.33 10.81 -12.73
CA SER A 147 -3.16 11.39 -12.07
C SER A 147 -2.96 10.85 -10.65
N TRP A 148 -4.01 10.38 -10.00
CA TRP A 148 -3.94 9.72 -8.71
C TRP A 148 -3.07 8.44 -8.77
N ALA A 149 -3.25 7.62 -9.82
CA ALA A 149 -2.44 6.41 -9.99
C ALA A 149 -0.95 6.74 -10.13
N ASP A 150 -0.61 7.79 -10.87
CA ASP A 150 0.77 8.25 -11.03
C ASP A 150 1.35 8.76 -9.70
N GLN A 151 0.55 9.44 -8.90
CA GLN A 151 0.96 9.92 -7.58
C GLN A 151 1.22 8.75 -6.62
N VAL A 152 0.34 7.75 -6.59
CA VAL A 152 0.53 6.54 -5.77
C VAL A 152 1.79 5.79 -6.22
N TYR A 153 1.96 5.60 -7.52
CA TYR A 153 3.16 4.97 -8.09
C TYR A 153 4.44 5.71 -7.66
N SER A 154 4.43 7.03 -7.75
CA SER A 154 5.57 7.86 -7.34
C SER A 154 5.88 7.71 -5.85
N ALA A 155 4.87 7.68 -5.01
CA ALA A 155 5.06 7.45 -3.58
C ALA A 155 5.66 6.08 -3.28
N ILE A 156 5.17 5.03 -3.94
CA ILE A 156 5.74 3.68 -3.81
C ILE A 156 7.21 3.67 -4.25
N SER A 157 7.53 4.33 -5.37
CA SER A 157 8.91 4.45 -5.85
C SER A 157 9.81 5.16 -4.84
N MET A 158 9.32 6.19 -4.18
CA MET A 158 10.04 6.88 -3.10
C MET A 158 10.31 5.97 -1.90
N ILE A 159 9.35 5.12 -1.55
CA ILE A 159 9.50 4.17 -0.43
C ILE A 159 10.63 3.20 -0.69
N ILE A 160 10.70 2.61 -1.87
CA ILE A 160 11.65 1.53 -2.16
C ILE A 160 13.00 1.99 -2.69
N SER A 161 13.14 3.23 -3.10
CA SER A 161 14.41 3.77 -3.63
C SER A 161 15.30 4.42 -2.58
N GLN A 162 15.04 4.20 -1.29
CA GLN A 162 15.87 4.71 -0.19
C GLN A 162 17.16 3.90 0.04
#